data_e4b2867b4083d273ac04433c78f5b801
#
_entry.id   e4b2867b4083d273ac04433c78f5b801
#
_cell.length_a   1.000
_cell.length_b   1.000
_cell.length_c   1.000
_cell.angle_alpha   90.00
_cell.angle_beta   90.00
_cell.angle_gamma   90.00
#
_symmetry.space_group_name_H-M   'P 1'
#
loop_
_entity.id
_entity.type
_entity.pdbx_description
1 polymer ?
#
loop_
_entity_poly.entity_id
_entity_poly.type
_entity_poly.pdbx_seq_one_letter_code
_entity_poly.pdbx_strand_id
1 'polypeptide(L)'
;MTSQFRSLIAEPLHELGKQGKRVQPKAVFIDGLDECADGDAQTEIIKIIASSVRERSTPFHWAIFSRAEPRIVSTFKQDSIASVTRSVELPISREADGEIELYLRGEFKNILEQRGFLRLLSSWPAENDIRMLVDAADGLFARPAAVLRHVAYPPDSQFRERLQSVLDTYTGKWTRLTYQ
;
A
#
# COMPACT_ATOMS: atom_id res chain seq x y z
N MET A 1 -20.63 19.60 -3.65
CA MET A 1 -20.13 19.42 -2.25
C MET A 1 -21.27 18.90 -1.42
N THR A 2 -21.09 17.76 -0.73
CA THR A 2 -22.14 17.22 0.14
C THR A 2 -22.46 18.17 1.28
N SER A 3 -23.71 18.11 1.76
CA SER A 3 -24.16 18.90 2.91
C SER A 3 -23.27 18.67 4.15
N GLN A 4 -22.84 17.42 4.39
CA GLN A 4 -21.98 17.06 5.51
C GLN A 4 -20.61 17.71 5.46
N PHE A 5 -19.91 17.65 4.33
CA PHE A 5 -18.61 18.30 4.19
C PHE A 5 -18.73 19.81 4.39
N ARG A 6 -19.79 20.39 3.83
CA ARG A 6 -20.05 21.82 3.98
C ARG A 6 -20.28 22.19 5.44
N SER A 7 -21.22 21.52 6.12
CA SER A 7 -21.60 21.90 7.49
C SER A 7 -20.55 21.54 8.54
N LEU A 8 -19.79 20.46 8.35
CA LEU A 8 -18.83 20.01 9.35
C LEU A 8 -17.42 20.53 9.15
N ILE A 9 -17.06 20.95 7.93
CA ILE A 9 -15.69 21.35 7.60
C ILE A 9 -15.64 22.77 7.03
N ALA A 10 -16.32 23.04 5.90
CA ALA A 10 -16.15 24.30 5.20
C ALA A 10 -16.76 25.49 5.96
N GLU A 11 -17.99 25.38 6.47
CA GLU A 11 -18.66 26.45 7.20
C GLU A 11 -17.96 26.82 8.51
N PRO A 12 -17.56 25.87 9.40
CA PRO A 12 -16.80 26.22 10.60
C PRO A 12 -15.50 26.94 10.29
N LEU A 13 -14.76 26.53 9.25
CA LEU A 13 -13.53 27.20 8.84
C LEU A 13 -13.80 28.63 8.32
N HIS A 14 -14.88 28.80 7.58
CA HIS A 14 -15.31 30.12 7.09
C HIS A 14 -15.69 31.05 8.24
N GLU A 15 -16.43 30.57 9.24
CA GLU A 15 -16.80 31.36 10.42
C GLU A 15 -15.58 31.75 11.26
N LEU A 16 -14.58 30.86 11.41
CA LEU A 16 -13.31 31.21 12.04
C LEU A 16 -12.61 32.35 11.29
N GLY A 17 -12.63 32.29 9.95
CA GLY A 17 -12.08 33.38 9.11
C GLY A 17 -12.78 34.71 9.32
N LYS A 18 -14.12 34.75 9.43
CA LYS A 18 -14.89 35.95 9.72
C LYS A 18 -14.56 36.53 11.10
N GLN A 19 -14.21 35.70 12.07
CA GLN A 19 -13.76 36.14 13.40
C GLN A 19 -12.30 36.64 13.43
N GLY A 20 -11.65 36.78 12.27
CA GLY A 20 -10.25 37.17 12.17
C GLY A 20 -9.24 36.09 12.58
N LYS A 21 -9.70 34.88 12.87
CA LYS A 21 -8.83 33.76 13.21
C LYS A 21 -8.31 33.09 11.91
N ARG A 22 -7.01 33.19 11.67
CA ARG A 22 -6.38 32.52 10.53
C ARG A 22 -6.12 31.07 10.86
N VAL A 23 -6.75 30.17 10.11
CA VAL A 23 -6.40 28.75 10.12
C VAL A 23 -5.20 28.57 9.21
N GLN A 24 -4.11 28.04 9.75
CA GLN A 24 -2.91 27.74 8.95
C GLN A 24 -3.23 26.64 7.92
N PRO A 25 -2.71 26.75 6.70
CA PRO A 25 -2.82 25.69 5.73
C PRO A 25 -2.31 24.35 6.29
N LYS A 26 -3.05 23.28 6.07
CA LYS A 26 -2.71 21.93 6.51
C LYS A 26 -2.70 20.99 5.32
N ALA A 27 -1.77 20.03 5.34
CA ALA A 27 -1.84 18.88 4.44
C ALA A 27 -2.81 17.84 5.02
N VAL A 28 -3.70 17.36 4.20
CA VAL A 28 -4.64 16.26 4.52
C VAL A 28 -4.34 15.11 3.57
N PHE A 29 -4.10 13.95 4.15
CA PHE A 29 -3.77 12.73 3.41
C PHE A 29 -4.97 11.78 3.48
N ILE A 30 -5.39 11.28 2.33
CA ILE A 30 -6.36 10.17 2.20
C ILE A 30 -5.60 9.02 1.59
N ASP A 31 -5.43 7.96 2.36
CA ASP A 31 -4.77 6.73 1.91
C ASP A 31 -5.80 5.64 1.68
N GLY A 32 -5.58 4.82 0.63
CA GLY A 32 -6.44 3.70 0.32
C GLY A 32 -7.83 4.09 -0.17
N LEU A 33 -7.97 5.12 -1.02
CA LEU A 33 -9.29 5.49 -1.54
C LEU A 33 -9.98 4.33 -2.28
N ASP A 34 -9.22 3.43 -2.92
CA ASP A 34 -9.70 2.21 -3.56
C ASP A 34 -10.29 1.18 -2.59
N GLU A 35 -9.93 1.23 -1.31
CA GLU A 35 -10.44 0.33 -0.28
C GLU A 35 -11.86 0.70 0.19
N CYS A 36 -12.35 1.88 -0.19
CA CYS A 36 -13.73 2.25 0.04
C CYS A 36 -14.65 1.34 -0.81
N ALA A 37 -15.48 0.54 -0.13
CA ALA A 37 -16.32 -0.47 -0.78
C ALA A 37 -17.36 0.09 -1.77
N ASP A 38 -17.75 1.36 -1.60
CA ASP A 38 -18.71 2.05 -2.46
C ASP A 38 -17.96 2.92 -3.49
N GLY A 39 -18.01 2.49 -4.75
CA GLY A 39 -17.41 3.24 -5.86
C GLY A 39 -18.08 4.59 -6.13
N ASP A 40 -19.33 4.79 -5.74
CA ASP A 40 -19.99 6.09 -5.84
C ASP A 40 -19.45 7.03 -4.77
N ALA A 41 -19.20 6.53 -3.55
CA ALA A 41 -18.54 7.27 -2.50
C ALA A 41 -17.10 7.67 -2.88
N GLN A 42 -16.33 6.79 -3.53
CA GLN A 42 -14.99 7.12 -4.05
C GLN A 42 -15.05 8.34 -4.99
N THR A 43 -15.95 8.27 -5.96
CA THR A 43 -16.15 9.36 -6.93
C THR A 43 -16.60 10.65 -6.26
N GLU A 44 -17.50 10.55 -5.28
CA GLU A 44 -18.02 11.70 -4.54
C GLU A 44 -16.93 12.38 -3.70
N ILE A 45 -16.10 11.62 -3.00
CA ILE A 45 -14.94 12.14 -2.24
C ILE A 45 -14.04 12.97 -3.14
N ILE A 46 -13.66 12.43 -4.31
CA ILE A 46 -12.81 13.15 -5.27
C ILE A 46 -13.48 14.46 -5.71
N LYS A 47 -14.77 14.43 -6.05
CA LYS A 47 -15.52 15.60 -6.49
C LYS A 47 -15.64 16.66 -5.41
N ILE A 48 -15.88 16.27 -4.16
CA ILE A 48 -15.96 17.16 -3.01
C ILE A 48 -14.64 17.89 -2.81
N ILE A 49 -13.52 17.14 -2.83
CA ILE A 49 -12.19 17.70 -2.64
C ILE A 49 -11.85 18.66 -3.78
N ALA A 50 -12.06 18.25 -5.04
CA ALA A 50 -11.82 19.11 -6.19
C ALA A 50 -12.66 20.39 -6.17
N SER A 51 -13.91 20.31 -5.74
CA SER A 51 -14.79 21.48 -5.54
C SER A 51 -14.24 22.38 -4.44
N SER A 52 -13.85 21.81 -3.31
CA SER A 52 -13.27 22.55 -2.18
C SER A 52 -12.00 23.31 -2.58
N VAL A 53 -11.13 22.68 -3.36
CA VAL A 53 -9.89 23.30 -3.87
C VAL A 53 -10.22 24.44 -4.83
N ARG A 54 -11.11 24.22 -5.77
CA ARG A 54 -11.52 25.22 -6.77
C ARG A 54 -12.20 26.42 -6.14
N GLU A 55 -13.08 26.20 -5.17
CA GLU A 55 -13.84 27.22 -4.46
C GLU A 55 -13.02 27.87 -3.32
N ARG A 56 -11.83 27.33 -3.03
CA ARG A 56 -11.00 27.75 -1.89
C ARG A 56 -11.78 27.77 -0.57
N SER A 57 -12.69 26.81 -0.41
CA SER A 57 -13.58 26.72 0.75
C SER A 57 -12.88 26.22 2.03
N THR A 58 -11.69 25.65 1.88
CA THR A 58 -10.84 25.22 3.00
C THR A 58 -9.39 25.62 2.77
N PRO A 59 -8.59 25.85 3.83
CA PRO A 59 -7.16 26.12 3.73
C PRO A 59 -6.32 24.84 3.64
N PHE A 60 -6.86 23.77 3.03
CA PHE A 60 -6.22 22.47 3.01
C PHE A 60 -5.55 22.19 1.66
N HIS A 61 -4.39 21.54 1.74
CA HIS A 61 -3.75 20.86 0.63
C HIS A 61 -4.03 19.37 0.75
N TRP A 62 -4.58 18.77 -0.29
CA TRP A 62 -5.01 17.39 -0.28
C TRP A 62 -4.03 16.50 -1.04
N ALA A 63 -3.71 15.34 -0.47
CA ALA A 63 -3.02 14.27 -1.16
C ALA A 63 -3.86 12.99 -1.03
N ILE A 64 -4.16 12.36 -2.16
CA ILE A 64 -4.96 11.14 -2.24
C ILE A 64 -4.05 10.04 -2.78
N PHE A 65 -3.93 8.95 -2.03
CA PHE A 65 -3.22 7.74 -2.42
C PHE A 65 -4.23 6.65 -2.73
N SER A 66 -4.05 5.99 -3.85
CA SER A 66 -4.98 4.96 -4.32
C SER A 66 -4.33 4.09 -5.38
N ARG A 67 -4.81 2.88 -5.52
CA ARG A 67 -4.57 2.09 -6.73
C ARG A 67 -5.23 2.75 -7.94
N ALA A 68 -4.68 2.47 -9.13
CA ALA A 68 -5.19 3.02 -10.39
C ALA A 68 -6.45 2.28 -10.87
N GLU A 69 -7.49 2.22 -10.03
CA GLU A 69 -8.77 1.64 -10.39
C GLU A 69 -9.42 2.42 -11.54
N PRO A 70 -10.04 1.76 -12.55
CA PRO A 70 -10.56 2.43 -13.74
C PRO A 70 -11.51 3.58 -13.42
N ARG A 71 -12.33 3.44 -12.39
CA ARG A 71 -13.31 4.45 -11.97
C ARG A 71 -12.64 5.67 -11.35
N ILE A 72 -11.66 5.46 -10.50
CA ILE A 72 -10.87 6.53 -9.88
C ILE A 72 -10.10 7.30 -10.94
N VAL A 73 -9.40 6.57 -11.82
CA VAL A 73 -8.66 7.18 -12.94
C VAL A 73 -9.56 8.00 -13.85
N SER A 74 -10.73 7.46 -14.23
CA SER A 74 -11.69 8.16 -15.07
C SER A 74 -12.27 9.41 -14.40
N THR A 75 -12.46 9.36 -13.09
CA THR A 75 -12.92 10.50 -12.30
C THR A 75 -11.88 11.62 -12.30
N PHE A 76 -10.60 11.31 -12.07
CA PHE A 76 -9.53 12.31 -12.11
C PHE A 76 -9.29 12.92 -13.50
N LYS A 77 -9.66 12.22 -14.57
CA LYS A 77 -9.58 12.74 -15.95
C LYS A 77 -10.68 13.71 -16.34
N GLN A 78 -11.71 13.91 -15.52
CA GLN A 78 -12.75 14.91 -15.80
C GLN A 78 -12.15 16.31 -15.75
N ASP A 79 -12.41 17.16 -16.74
CA ASP A 79 -11.81 18.50 -16.88
C ASP A 79 -11.94 19.34 -15.61
N SER A 80 -13.09 19.29 -14.95
CA SER A 80 -13.36 20.02 -13.72
C SER A 80 -12.50 19.58 -12.52
N ILE A 81 -11.95 18.37 -12.57
CA ILE A 81 -11.09 17.79 -11.54
C ILE A 81 -9.63 17.90 -11.97
N ALA A 82 -9.33 17.53 -13.20
CA ALA A 82 -7.97 17.57 -13.75
C ALA A 82 -7.36 18.97 -13.66
N SER A 83 -8.16 20.03 -13.81
CA SER A 83 -7.71 21.42 -13.74
C SER A 83 -7.18 21.86 -12.36
N VAL A 84 -7.54 21.14 -11.31
CA VAL A 84 -7.13 21.46 -9.90
C VAL A 84 -6.32 20.34 -9.25
N THR A 85 -5.97 19.30 -10.00
CA THR A 85 -5.21 18.14 -9.50
C THR A 85 -3.92 17.94 -10.26
N ARG A 86 -2.94 17.38 -9.58
CA ARG A 86 -1.72 16.83 -10.18
C ARG A 86 -1.64 15.37 -9.85
N SER A 87 -1.69 14.51 -10.86
CA SER A 87 -1.49 13.08 -10.69
C SER A 87 -0.01 12.74 -10.80
N VAL A 88 0.44 11.89 -9.90
CA VAL A 88 1.78 11.29 -9.93
C VAL A 88 1.56 9.78 -9.89
N GLU A 89 2.00 9.11 -10.95
CA GLU A 89 2.01 7.65 -10.98
C GLU A 89 3.31 7.17 -10.33
N LEU A 90 3.18 6.29 -9.35
CA LEU A 90 4.32 5.61 -8.72
C LEU A 90 4.50 4.28 -9.45
N PRO A 91 5.49 4.17 -10.33
CA PRO A 91 5.73 2.91 -11.02
C PRO A 91 6.16 1.85 -10.01
N ILE A 92 5.67 0.64 -10.17
CA ILE A 92 6.29 -0.53 -9.52
C ILE A 92 7.66 -0.66 -10.17
N SER A 93 8.71 -0.44 -9.40
CA SER A 93 10.08 -0.54 -9.90
C SER A 93 10.87 -1.55 -9.08
N ARG A 94 11.86 -2.16 -9.72
CA ARG A 94 12.77 -3.08 -9.03
C ARG A 94 13.88 -2.37 -8.25
N GLU A 95 13.82 -1.05 -8.13
CA GLU A 95 14.74 -0.27 -7.31
C GLU A 95 14.74 -0.71 -5.83
N ALA A 96 13.59 -1.21 -5.36
CA ALA A 96 13.44 -1.75 -4.00
C ALA A 96 14.02 -3.17 -3.82
N ASP A 97 14.47 -3.85 -4.88
CA ASP A 97 14.92 -5.25 -4.78
C ASP A 97 16.06 -5.44 -3.76
N GLY A 98 17.02 -4.51 -3.71
CA GLY A 98 18.09 -4.55 -2.72
C GLY A 98 17.61 -4.38 -1.28
N GLU A 99 16.61 -3.52 -1.06
CA GLU A 99 16.01 -3.32 0.25
C GLU A 99 15.14 -4.51 0.65
N ILE A 100 14.43 -5.11 -0.31
CA ILE A 100 13.65 -6.34 -0.11
C ILE A 100 14.58 -7.50 0.25
N GLU A 101 15.72 -7.63 -0.41
CA GLU A 101 16.72 -8.65 -0.07
C GLU A 101 17.22 -8.47 1.37
N LEU A 102 17.59 -7.25 1.74
CA LEU A 102 18.06 -6.94 3.09
C LEU A 102 16.99 -7.24 4.14
N TYR A 103 15.75 -6.88 3.87
CA TYR A 103 14.60 -7.18 4.71
C TYR A 103 14.39 -8.69 4.90
N LEU A 104 14.38 -9.46 3.81
CA LEU A 104 14.25 -10.92 3.86
C LEU A 104 15.35 -11.57 4.70
N ARG A 105 16.60 -11.18 4.47
CA ARG A 105 17.76 -11.72 5.24
C ARG A 105 17.63 -11.40 6.74
N GLY A 106 17.24 -10.18 7.09
CA GLY A 106 17.01 -9.77 8.48
C GLY A 106 15.91 -10.59 9.14
N GLU A 107 14.79 -10.74 8.50
CA GLU A 107 13.64 -11.46 9.07
C GLU A 107 13.87 -12.97 9.15
N PHE A 108 14.52 -13.61 8.18
CA PHE A 108 14.90 -15.02 8.30
C PHE A 108 15.91 -15.24 9.44
N LYS A 109 16.84 -14.32 9.64
CA LYS A 109 17.73 -14.35 10.80
C LYS A 109 16.95 -14.26 12.11
N ASN A 110 16.00 -13.34 12.22
CA ASN A 110 15.13 -13.21 13.39
C ASN A 110 14.34 -14.50 13.68
N ILE A 111 13.81 -15.15 12.65
CA ILE A 111 13.10 -16.43 12.78
C ILE A 111 14.02 -17.51 13.35
N LEU A 112 15.26 -17.60 12.88
CA LEU A 112 16.23 -18.59 13.39
C LEU A 112 16.68 -18.29 14.81
N GLU A 113 16.90 -17.02 15.15
CA GLU A 113 17.29 -16.58 16.50
C GLU A 113 16.19 -16.90 17.50
N GLN A 114 14.95 -16.53 17.22
CA GLN A 114 13.82 -16.79 18.10
C GLN A 114 13.56 -18.28 18.35
N ARG A 115 13.98 -19.13 17.42
CA ARG A 115 13.79 -20.60 17.50
C ARG A 115 15.02 -21.37 17.96
N GLY A 116 16.12 -20.71 18.24
CA GLY A 116 17.36 -21.35 18.67
C GLY A 116 18.11 -22.13 17.58
N PHE A 117 17.84 -21.84 16.31
CA PHE A 117 18.46 -22.50 15.15
C PHE A 117 19.62 -21.70 14.55
N LEU A 118 20.36 -20.93 15.35
CA LEU A 118 21.44 -20.04 14.89
C LEU A 118 22.50 -20.73 14.02
N ARG A 119 22.76 -22.03 14.26
CA ARG A 119 23.70 -22.83 13.43
C ARG A 119 23.31 -22.93 11.96
N LEU A 120 22.06 -22.58 11.62
CA LEU A 120 21.55 -22.61 10.24
C LEU A 120 21.74 -21.28 9.52
N LEU A 121 22.17 -20.22 10.18
CA LEU A 121 22.35 -18.90 9.59
C LEU A 121 23.26 -18.88 8.34
N SER A 122 24.22 -19.81 8.26
CA SER A 122 25.13 -19.91 7.13
C SER A 122 24.59 -20.74 5.95
N SER A 123 23.48 -21.45 6.12
CA SER A 123 23.00 -22.43 5.14
C SER A 123 21.50 -22.33 4.81
N TRP A 124 20.74 -21.52 5.57
CA TRP A 124 19.31 -21.37 5.35
C TRP A 124 18.84 -19.95 5.68
N PRO A 125 17.98 -19.38 4.84
CA PRO A 125 17.58 -19.90 3.52
C PRO A 125 18.76 -19.95 2.56
N ALA A 126 18.68 -20.76 1.52
CA ALA A 126 19.73 -20.80 0.49
C ALA A 126 19.73 -19.49 -0.29
N GLU A 127 20.89 -19.13 -0.85
CA GLU A 127 21.06 -17.89 -1.61
C GLU A 127 20.07 -17.82 -2.79
N ASN A 128 19.83 -18.96 -3.43
CA ASN A 128 18.86 -19.06 -4.51
C ASN A 128 17.40 -18.82 -4.05
N ASP A 129 17.07 -19.21 -2.81
CA ASP A 129 15.74 -19.00 -2.25
C ASP A 129 15.48 -17.50 -2.07
N ILE A 130 16.45 -16.77 -1.54
CA ILE A 130 16.38 -15.31 -1.39
C ILE A 130 16.16 -14.64 -2.75
N ARG A 131 16.95 -15.01 -3.77
CA ARG A 131 16.80 -14.46 -5.13
C ARG A 131 15.40 -14.72 -5.68
N MET A 132 14.89 -15.94 -5.56
CA MET A 132 13.54 -16.28 -6.01
C MET A 132 12.47 -15.45 -5.31
N LEU A 133 12.62 -15.20 -4.01
CA LEU A 133 11.68 -14.37 -3.25
C LEU A 133 11.74 -12.89 -3.67
N VAL A 134 12.94 -12.36 -3.94
CA VAL A 134 13.14 -11.00 -4.45
C VAL A 134 12.52 -10.87 -5.85
N ASP A 135 12.81 -11.82 -6.73
CA ASP A 135 12.23 -11.83 -8.09
C ASP A 135 10.69 -11.92 -8.05
N ALA A 136 10.15 -12.78 -7.19
CA ALA A 136 8.71 -12.92 -7.01
C ALA A 136 8.06 -11.70 -6.33
N ALA A 137 8.83 -10.93 -5.56
CA ALA A 137 8.34 -9.71 -4.93
C ALA A 137 8.03 -8.62 -5.97
N ASP A 138 8.80 -8.58 -7.07
CA ASP A 138 8.62 -7.62 -8.16
C ASP A 138 8.55 -6.16 -7.66
N GLY A 139 9.46 -5.79 -6.74
CA GLY A 139 9.53 -4.49 -6.10
C GLY A 139 8.48 -4.22 -5.01
N LEU A 140 7.62 -5.18 -4.68
CA LEU A 140 6.53 -5.02 -3.70
C LEU A 140 6.85 -5.69 -2.36
N PHE A 141 7.08 -4.91 -1.30
CA PHE A 141 7.34 -5.41 0.06
C PHE A 141 6.19 -6.27 0.65
N ALA A 142 4.96 -6.07 0.19
CA ALA A 142 3.81 -6.83 0.68
C ALA A 142 3.93 -8.33 0.43
N ARG A 143 4.56 -8.74 -0.69
CA ARG A 143 4.75 -10.16 -1.05
C ARG A 143 5.72 -10.85 -0.10
N PRO A 144 6.98 -10.39 0.08
CA PRO A 144 7.90 -11.01 1.03
C PRO A 144 7.38 -10.95 2.48
N ALA A 145 6.69 -9.91 2.89
CA ALA A 145 6.08 -9.83 4.21
C ALA A 145 5.02 -10.92 4.43
N ALA A 146 4.20 -11.23 3.41
CA ALA A 146 3.23 -12.32 3.48
C ALA A 146 3.92 -13.70 3.56
N VAL A 147 4.99 -13.91 2.79
CA VAL A 147 5.79 -15.15 2.84
C VAL A 147 6.42 -15.33 4.21
N LEU A 148 7.07 -14.31 4.75
CA LEU A 148 7.70 -14.36 6.07
C LEU A 148 6.69 -14.67 7.16
N ARG A 149 5.50 -14.06 7.12
CA ARG A 149 4.42 -14.36 8.06
C ARG A 149 3.99 -15.83 7.98
N HIS A 150 3.85 -16.37 6.78
CA HIS A 150 3.50 -17.76 6.57
C HIS A 150 4.60 -18.71 7.08
N VAL A 151 5.86 -18.41 6.83
CA VAL A 151 7.01 -19.18 7.30
C VAL A 151 7.15 -19.09 8.82
N ALA A 152 6.89 -17.93 9.40
CA ALA A 152 7.01 -17.72 10.83
C ALA A 152 5.88 -18.33 11.65
N TYR A 153 4.70 -18.59 11.10
CA TYR A 153 3.54 -19.07 11.86
C TYR A 153 3.00 -20.41 11.33
N PRO A 154 2.68 -21.38 12.21
CA PRO A 154 2.89 -21.41 13.66
C PRO A 154 4.38 -21.52 14.05
N PRO A 155 4.74 -21.20 15.30
CA PRO A 155 6.14 -21.20 15.77
C PRO A 155 6.63 -22.62 16.07
N ASP A 156 6.66 -23.48 15.07
CA ASP A 156 7.10 -24.88 15.10
C ASP A 156 8.41 -25.08 14.31
N SER A 157 8.84 -26.33 14.13
CA SER A 157 10.02 -26.69 13.35
C SER A 157 9.79 -26.77 11.83
N GLN A 158 8.56 -26.60 11.36
CA GLN A 158 8.19 -26.77 9.94
C GLN A 158 8.38 -25.52 9.08
N PHE A 159 9.12 -24.55 9.56
CA PHE A 159 9.36 -23.30 8.82
C PHE A 159 10.10 -23.50 7.49
N ARG A 160 10.92 -24.57 7.39
CA ARG A 160 11.63 -24.90 6.16
C ARG A 160 10.69 -25.46 5.10
N GLU A 161 9.81 -26.36 5.51
CA GLU A 161 8.81 -26.98 4.65
C GLU A 161 7.84 -25.92 4.12
N ARG A 162 7.46 -24.97 4.98
CA ARG A 162 6.61 -23.83 4.56
C ARG A 162 7.30 -22.93 3.55
N LEU A 163 8.59 -22.61 3.75
CA LEU A 163 9.35 -21.88 2.75
C LEU A 163 9.41 -22.65 1.45
N GLN A 164 9.74 -23.95 1.50
CA GLN A 164 9.82 -24.79 0.31
C GLN A 164 8.50 -24.84 -0.44
N SER A 165 7.38 -24.96 0.28
CA SER A 165 6.04 -24.94 -0.30
C SER A 165 5.77 -23.64 -1.09
N VAL A 166 6.18 -22.49 -0.56
CA VAL A 166 6.06 -21.21 -1.27
C VAL A 166 6.93 -21.18 -2.52
N LEU A 167 8.20 -21.60 -2.41
CA LEU A 167 9.13 -21.63 -3.54
C LEU A 167 8.66 -22.57 -4.66
N ASP A 168 8.05 -23.71 -4.29
CA ASP A 168 7.47 -24.64 -5.25
C ASP A 168 6.31 -24.03 -6.03
N THR A 169 5.52 -23.13 -5.44
CA THR A 169 4.48 -22.40 -6.18
C THR A 169 5.08 -21.47 -7.24
N TYR A 170 6.19 -20.81 -6.94
CA TYR A 170 6.87 -19.93 -7.91
C TYR A 170 7.55 -20.70 -9.04
N THR A 171 7.99 -21.92 -8.79
CA THR A 171 8.62 -22.77 -9.82
C THR A 171 7.63 -23.58 -10.66
N GLY A 172 6.33 -23.46 -10.41
CA GLY A 172 5.28 -24.24 -11.12
C GLY A 172 5.27 -25.74 -10.79
N LYS A 173 5.99 -26.19 -9.77
CA LYS A 173 6.03 -27.60 -9.37
C LYS A 173 4.70 -28.11 -8.81
N TRP A 174 3.82 -27.22 -8.34
CA TRP A 174 2.50 -27.55 -7.79
C TRP A 174 1.45 -27.94 -8.84
N THR A 175 1.64 -27.58 -10.10
CA THR A 175 0.67 -27.88 -11.17
C THR A 175 0.57 -29.37 -11.49
N ARG A 176 1.42 -30.22 -10.93
CA ARG A 176 1.44 -31.71 -11.24
C ARG A 176 0.79 -32.60 -10.19
N LEU A 177 0.40 -32.08 -9.03
CA LEU A 177 -0.12 -32.91 -7.93
C LEU A 177 -1.63 -32.82 -7.73
N THR A 178 -2.36 -31.99 -8.49
CA THR A 178 -3.82 -31.84 -8.34
C THR A 178 -4.67 -32.55 -9.39
N TYR A 179 -4.05 -33.38 -10.27
CA TYR A 179 -4.75 -34.21 -11.25
C TYR A 179 -4.22 -35.65 -11.24
N GLN A 180 -4.39 -36.35 -10.15
CA GLN A 180 -4.41 -37.82 -10.12
C GLN A 180 -5.55 -38.28 -9.22
#